data_8aad7ee0f86ecda0e11f4dab1624033c
#
_entry.id   8aad7ee0f86ecda0e11f4dab1624033c
#
_cell.length_a   1.000
_cell.length_b   1.000
_cell.length_c   1.000
_cell.angle_alpha   90.00
_cell.angle_beta   90.00
_cell.angle_gamma   90.00
#
_symmetry.space_group_name_H-M   'P 1'
#
loop_
_entity.id
_entity.type
_entity.pdbx_description
1 polymer ?
#
loop_
_entity_poly.entity_id
_entity_poly.type
_entity_poly.pdbx_seq_one_letter_code
_entity_poly.pdbx_strand_id
1 'polypeptide(L)'
;MGSPIRVIWYTDPHNIWCWGFEPTVRRLEVLYPDKVEIETRQGGLFEDFSPVREQWARMSGGRWKDSVRTFFDAVSSQHRMPMNADAMLDSSDDFNSTWPA
;
A
#
# COMPACT_ATOMS: atom_id res chain seq x y z
N MET A 1 -13.67 19.26 27.98
CA MET A 1 -12.77 18.82 26.92
C MET A 1 -13.40 17.67 26.16
N GLY A 2 -13.36 17.74 24.85
CA GLY A 2 -13.96 16.69 24.02
C GLY A 2 -13.16 15.41 24.01
N SER A 3 -13.81 14.32 23.62
CA SER A 3 -13.14 13.05 23.36
C SER A 3 -12.25 13.18 22.11
N PRO A 4 -11.17 12.41 22.01
CA PRO A 4 -10.35 12.43 20.80
C PRO A 4 -11.16 11.96 19.58
N ILE A 5 -10.77 12.44 18.41
CA ILE A 5 -11.34 11.97 17.15
C ILE A 5 -10.79 10.56 16.89
N ARG A 6 -11.71 9.61 16.73
CA ARG A 6 -11.33 8.25 16.38
C ARG A 6 -11.25 8.11 14.87
N VAL A 7 -10.07 7.75 14.39
CA VAL A 7 -9.82 7.50 12.98
C VAL A 7 -9.57 6.01 12.78
N ILE A 8 -10.35 5.38 11.92
CA ILE A 8 -10.11 4.00 11.51
C ILE A 8 -9.46 4.05 10.14
N TRP A 9 -8.21 3.62 10.08
CA TRP A 9 -7.43 3.61 8.84
C TRP A 9 -7.40 2.20 8.26
N TYR A 10 -8.13 2.03 7.17
CA TYR A 10 -8.08 0.78 6.40
C TYR A 10 -6.89 0.83 5.47
N THR A 11 -5.96 -0.06 5.65
CA THR A 11 -4.71 -0.13 4.88
C THR A 11 -4.51 -1.53 4.31
N ASP A 12 -3.56 -1.67 3.41
CA ASP A 12 -3.24 -2.96 2.80
C ASP A 12 -1.72 -3.07 2.61
N PRO A 13 -1.08 -4.16 3.10
CA PRO A 13 0.37 -4.31 2.99
C PRO A 13 0.87 -4.47 1.55
N HIS A 14 -0.02 -4.82 0.61
CA HIS A 14 0.33 -4.99 -0.80
C HIS A 14 -0.01 -3.77 -1.66
N ASN A 15 -0.49 -2.70 -1.05
CA ASN A 15 -0.81 -1.46 -1.75
C ASN A 15 0.27 -0.41 -1.47
N ILE A 16 1.03 -0.05 -2.51
CA ILE A 16 2.14 0.89 -2.36
C ILE A 16 1.70 2.31 -2.00
N TRP A 17 0.47 2.70 -2.35
CA TRP A 17 -0.10 3.98 -1.91
C TRP A 17 -0.27 4.02 -0.39
N CYS A 18 -0.66 2.91 0.22
CA CYS A 18 -0.76 2.81 1.68
C CYS A 18 0.61 2.96 2.35
N TRP A 19 1.66 2.37 1.77
CA TRP A 19 3.04 2.55 2.22
C TRP A 19 3.46 4.02 2.11
N GLY A 20 3.19 4.64 0.97
CA GLY A 20 3.51 6.06 0.74
C GLY A 20 2.82 7.00 1.73
N PHE A 21 1.64 6.64 2.21
CA PHE A 21 0.86 7.43 3.16
C PHE A 21 1.28 7.23 4.62
N GLU A 22 2.05 6.20 4.92
CA GLU A 22 2.47 5.82 6.27
C GLU A 22 3.07 6.97 7.09
N PRO A 23 4.01 7.80 6.55
CA PRO A 23 4.55 8.92 7.30
C PRO A 23 3.51 9.94 7.73
N THR A 24 2.47 10.17 6.91
CA THR A 24 1.39 11.11 7.23
C THR A 24 0.60 10.62 8.43
N VAL A 25 0.31 9.33 8.49
CA VAL A 25 -0.40 8.72 9.64
C VAL A 25 0.45 8.82 10.91
N ARG A 26 1.75 8.51 10.82
CA ARG A 26 2.66 8.62 11.97
C ARG A 26 2.78 10.06 12.45
N ARG A 27 2.79 11.00 11.54
CA ARG A 27 2.85 12.43 11.87
C ARG A 27 1.62 12.87 12.67
N LEU A 28 0.43 12.40 12.30
CA LEU A 28 -0.78 12.67 13.06
C LEU A 28 -0.70 12.13 14.49
N GLU A 29 -0.21 10.92 14.66
CA GLU A 29 -0.04 10.29 15.96
C GLU A 29 0.94 11.07 16.85
N VAL A 30 2.04 11.54 16.26
CA VAL A 30 3.09 12.25 17.00
C VAL A 30 2.66 13.67 17.37
N LEU A 31 2.03 14.40 16.44
CA LEU A 31 1.65 15.80 16.63
C LEU A 31 0.38 15.96 17.46
N TYR A 32 -0.54 15.02 17.40
CA TYR A 32 -1.85 15.12 18.03
C TYR A 32 -2.23 13.89 18.84
N PRO A 33 -1.35 13.44 19.78
CA PRO A 33 -1.59 12.18 20.50
C PRO A 33 -2.85 12.22 21.38
N ASP A 34 -3.23 13.42 21.85
CA ASP A 34 -4.40 13.60 22.72
C ASP A 34 -5.68 13.95 21.95
N LYS A 35 -5.57 14.26 20.65
CA LYS A 35 -6.68 14.72 19.83
C LYS A 35 -7.13 13.71 18.80
N VAL A 36 -6.26 12.79 18.41
CA VAL A 36 -6.52 11.80 17.37
C VAL A 36 -6.13 10.43 17.88
N GLU A 37 -7.05 9.50 17.80
CA GLU A 37 -6.83 8.09 18.08
C GLU A 37 -6.92 7.32 16.77
N ILE A 38 -5.83 6.69 16.35
CA ILE A 38 -5.77 5.98 15.07
C ILE A 38 -5.75 4.48 15.30
N GLU A 39 -6.75 3.81 14.75
CA GLU A 39 -6.83 2.36 14.72
C GLU A 39 -6.61 1.87 13.30
N THR A 40 -5.59 1.03 13.11
CA THR A 40 -5.25 0.47 11.80
C THR A 40 -5.95 -0.87 11.60
N ARG A 41 -6.59 -1.05 10.45
CA ARG A 41 -7.24 -2.30 10.06
C ARG A 41 -6.84 -2.69 8.66
N GLN A 42 -6.74 -3.99 8.40
CA GLN A 42 -6.45 -4.51 7.07
C GLN A 42 -7.68 -4.41 6.19
N GLY A 43 -7.49 -3.87 4.98
CA GLY A 43 -8.58 -3.69 4.02
C GLY A 43 -8.91 -4.93 3.19
N GLY A 44 -7.99 -5.90 3.12
CA GLY A 44 -8.22 -7.14 2.38
C GLY A 44 -8.36 -6.92 0.87
N LEU A 45 -7.50 -6.09 0.27
CA LEU A 45 -7.61 -5.70 -1.13
C LEU A 45 -7.37 -6.85 -2.10
N PHE A 46 -6.43 -7.73 -1.78
CA PHE A 46 -6.04 -8.84 -2.65
C PHE A 46 -6.21 -10.18 -1.95
N GLU A 47 -7.11 -11.00 -2.45
CA GLU A 47 -7.19 -12.41 -2.07
C GLU A 47 -6.09 -13.22 -2.74
N ASP A 48 -5.87 -12.94 -4.03
CA ASP A 48 -4.83 -13.54 -4.85
C ASP A 48 -4.35 -12.48 -5.83
N PHE A 49 -3.05 -12.28 -5.93
CA PHE A 49 -2.47 -11.27 -6.80
C PHE A 49 -2.37 -11.74 -8.27
N SER A 50 -2.50 -13.03 -8.53
CA SER A 50 -2.37 -13.57 -9.88
C SER A 50 -3.31 -12.94 -10.92
N PRO A 51 -4.62 -12.71 -10.63
CA PRO A 51 -5.51 -12.04 -11.58
C PRO A 51 -5.08 -10.62 -11.91
N VAL A 52 -4.55 -9.89 -10.92
CA VAL A 52 -4.05 -8.52 -11.14
C VAL A 52 -2.83 -8.54 -12.05
N ARG A 53 -1.92 -9.48 -11.82
CA ARG A 53 -0.71 -9.68 -12.64
C ARG A 53 -1.09 -10.01 -14.08
N GLU A 54 -2.06 -10.89 -14.29
CA GLU A 54 -2.55 -11.23 -15.61
C GLU A 54 -3.18 -10.05 -16.33
N GLN A 55 -3.98 -9.27 -15.62
CA GLN A 55 -4.60 -8.07 -16.17
C GLN A 55 -3.54 -7.05 -16.62
N TRP A 56 -2.53 -6.82 -15.80
CA TRP A 56 -1.44 -5.91 -16.14
C TRP A 56 -0.64 -6.42 -17.35
N ALA A 57 -0.41 -7.73 -17.43
CA ALA A 57 0.27 -8.33 -18.58
C ALA A 57 -0.51 -8.09 -19.87
N ARG A 58 -1.82 -8.23 -19.83
CA ARG A 58 -2.68 -7.99 -21.00
C ARG A 58 -2.71 -6.51 -21.39
N MET A 59 -2.85 -5.61 -20.42
CA MET A 59 -2.92 -4.17 -20.65
C MET A 59 -1.61 -3.60 -21.20
N SER A 60 -0.49 -4.15 -20.81
CA SER A 60 0.84 -3.67 -21.19
C SER A 60 1.44 -4.37 -22.41
N GLY A 61 0.71 -5.29 -23.02
CA GLY A 61 1.23 -6.07 -24.16
C GLY A 61 2.39 -6.99 -23.76
N GLY A 62 2.36 -7.55 -22.56
CA GLY A 62 3.40 -8.42 -22.04
C GLY A 62 4.53 -7.70 -21.30
N ARG A 63 4.47 -6.38 -21.19
CA ARG A 63 5.47 -5.56 -20.50
C ARG A 63 5.05 -5.18 -19.08
N TRP A 64 4.36 -6.09 -18.40
CA TRP A 64 3.80 -5.76 -17.09
C TRP A 64 4.86 -5.39 -16.06
N LYS A 65 6.06 -5.99 -16.14
CA LYS A 65 7.16 -5.65 -15.23
C LYS A 65 7.63 -4.21 -15.39
N ASP A 66 7.74 -3.73 -16.62
CA ASP A 66 8.11 -2.35 -16.89
C ASP A 66 7.02 -1.39 -16.42
N SER A 67 5.75 -1.75 -16.61
CA SER A 67 4.62 -0.95 -16.13
C SER A 67 4.60 -0.86 -14.61
N VAL A 68 4.91 -1.96 -13.91
CA VAL A 68 5.00 -1.98 -12.45
C VAL A 68 6.13 -1.08 -11.96
N ARG A 69 7.31 -1.16 -12.60
CA ARG A 69 8.45 -0.30 -12.24
C ARG A 69 8.10 1.17 -12.40
N THR A 70 7.50 1.54 -13.52
CA THR A 70 7.06 2.92 -13.79
C THR A 70 6.05 3.38 -12.75
N PHE A 71 5.10 2.54 -12.39
CA PHE A 71 4.09 2.84 -11.38
C PHE A 71 4.73 3.04 -10.00
N PHE A 72 5.63 2.15 -9.59
CA PHE A 72 6.33 2.27 -8.31
C PHE A 72 7.17 3.54 -8.26
N ASP A 73 7.87 3.88 -9.34
CA ASP A 73 8.67 5.10 -9.41
C ASP A 73 7.80 6.35 -9.26
N ALA A 74 6.63 6.36 -9.91
CA ALA A 74 5.69 7.47 -9.81
C ALA A 74 5.17 7.64 -8.38
N VAL A 75 4.76 6.55 -7.73
CA VAL A 75 4.26 6.59 -6.35
C VAL A 75 5.38 6.96 -5.38
N SER A 76 6.57 6.40 -5.56
CA SER A 76 7.76 6.74 -4.76
C SER A 76 8.08 8.22 -4.84
N SER A 77 8.07 8.79 -6.03
CA SER A 77 8.33 10.23 -6.24
C SER A 77 7.26 11.09 -5.60
N GLN A 78 6.00 10.72 -5.74
CA GLN A 78 4.87 11.50 -5.20
C GLN A 78 4.87 11.52 -3.68
N HIS A 79 5.14 10.39 -3.05
CA HIS A 79 5.14 10.26 -1.59
C HIS A 79 6.51 10.43 -0.95
N ARG A 80 7.58 10.48 -1.74
CA ARG A 80 8.96 10.55 -1.27
C ARG A 80 9.30 9.38 -0.32
N MET A 81 8.81 8.20 -0.65
CA MET A 81 9.05 6.98 0.11
C MET A 81 9.83 5.98 -0.73
N PRO A 82 10.85 5.32 -0.14
CA PRO A 82 11.61 4.32 -0.87
C PRO A 82 10.74 3.11 -1.22
N MET A 83 10.85 2.63 -2.44
CA MET A 83 10.10 1.47 -2.93
C MET A 83 11.02 0.63 -3.81
N ASN A 84 10.89 -0.70 -3.71
CA ASN A 84 11.67 -1.64 -4.49
C ASN A 84 10.73 -2.54 -5.30
N ALA A 85 10.48 -2.15 -6.55
CA ALA A 85 9.66 -2.92 -7.46
C ALA A 85 10.28 -4.28 -7.79
N ASP A 86 11.61 -4.36 -7.92
CA ASP A 86 12.29 -5.60 -8.29
C ASP A 86 12.13 -6.68 -7.22
N ALA A 87 12.11 -6.32 -5.95
CA ALA A 87 11.87 -7.26 -4.87
C ALA A 87 10.50 -7.96 -5.03
N MET A 88 9.47 -7.19 -5.41
CA MET A 88 8.15 -7.74 -5.68
C MET A 88 8.13 -8.56 -6.96
N LEU A 89 8.75 -8.04 -8.04
CA LEU A 89 8.73 -8.67 -9.35
C LEU A 89 9.51 -9.98 -9.39
N ASP A 90 10.56 -10.08 -8.59
CA ASP A 90 11.42 -11.27 -8.51
C ASP A 90 10.92 -12.29 -7.48
N SER A 91 9.89 -11.94 -6.71
CA SER A 91 9.29 -12.85 -5.75
C SER A 91 8.45 -13.92 -6.45
N SER A 92 8.52 -15.13 -5.93
CA SER A 92 7.64 -16.24 -6.35
C SER A 92 6.35 -16.32 -5.53
N ASP A 93 6.18 -15.43 -4.55
CA ASP A 93 5.02 -15.45 -3.67
C ASP A 93 3.75 -14.99 -4.37
N ASP A 94 2.65 -15.65 -4.07
CA ASP A 94 1.32 -15.19 -4.42
C ASP A 94 0.83 -14.27 -3.32
N PHE A 95 0.86 -12.96 -3.60
CA PHE A 95 0.51 -11.95 -2.61
C PHE A 95 -0.96 -12.03 -2.25
N ASN A 96 -1.23 -12.02 -0.96
CA ASN A 96 -2.57 -12.12 -0.40
C ASN A 96 -2.67 -11.16 0.79
N SER A 97 -3.66 -10.28 0.78
CA SER A 97 -3.90 -9.35 1.87
C SER A 97 -5.20 -9.62 2.63
N THR A 98 -5.92 -10.68 2.28
CA THR A 98 -7.14 -11.08 3.01
C THR A 98 -6.86 -12.11 4.08
N TRP A 99 -5.83 -12.92 3.89
CA TRP A 99 -5.46 -13.99 4.79
C TRP A 99 -3.97 -14.28 4.71
N PRO A 100 -3.21 -14.27 5.80
CA PRO A 100 -3.64 -14.03 7.21
C PRO A 100 -3.50 -12.56 7.62
N ALA A 101 -3.90 -11.65 6.81
CA ALA A 101 -3.70 -10.20 6.99
C ALA A 101 -4.03 -9.65 8.38
#